data_129daec1d851988957a758324b4cb663
#
_entry.id   129daec1d851988957a758324b4cb663
#
_cell.length_a   1.000
_cell.length_b   1.000
_cell.length_c   1.000
_cell.angle_alpha   90.00
_cell.angle_beta   90.00
_cell.angle_gamma   90.00
#
_symmetry.space_group_name_H-M   'P 1'
#
loop_
_entity.id
_entity.type
_entity.pdbx_description
1 polymer ?
#
loop_
_entity_poly.entity_id
_entity_poly.type
_entity_poly.pdbx_seq_one_letter_code
_entity_poly.pdbx_strand_id
1 'polypeptide(L)'
;MTHQDDIKLKPSVIFAFIKVLPLLALALTFLFLAWQLSAYFIVFSLAFTGLAWYRVLYLRNYEYLIGKEYIRISRGIFFKRIDQVEMYRIKDYIITQSFILQIFRLMDVTLKSTDIENPVIQLRGISLSDIIETIRERVQDARKINKIIELN
;
A
#
# COMPACT_ATOMS: atom_id res chain seq x y z
N MET A 1 -4.76 22.95 4.67
CA MET A 1 -4.33 23.01 6.08
C MET A 1 -3.93 21.60 6.48
N THR A 2 -2.65 21.33 6.63
CA THR A 2 -2.17 20.06 7.18
C THR A 2 -2.33 20.15 8.70
N HIS A 3 -3.27 19.38 9.25
CA HIS A 3 -3.40 19.24 10.69
C HIS A 3 -2.09 18.61 11.21
N GLN A 4 -1.53 19.17 12.26
CA GLN A 4 -0.22 18.84 12.84
C GLN A 4 -0.11 17.39 13.36
N ASP A 5 -1.23 16.63 13.36
CA ASP A 5 -1.33 15.26 13.85
C ASP A 5 -1.55 14.20 12.75
N ASP A 6 -1.48 14.58 11.46
CA ASP A 6 -1.70 13.62 10.36
C ASP A 6 -0.45 12.75 10.16
N ILE A 7 -0.64 11.43 10.20
CA ILE A 7 0.43 10.46 10.01
C ILE A 7 0.52 10.11 8.52
N LYS A 8 1.67 10.39 7.92
CA LYS A 8 1.96 10.01 6.53
C LYS A 8 2.77 8.73 6.49
N LEU A 9 2.25 7.72 5.80
CA LEU A 9 2.92 6.46 5.58
C LEU A 9 3.12 6.23 4.09
N LYS A 10 4.21 5.54 3.76
CA LYS A 10 4.50 5.08 2.40
C LYS A 10 4.93 3.62 2.45
N PRO A 11 4.64 2.84 1.39
CA PRO A 11 5.21 1.51 1.25
C PRO A 11 6.74 1.57 1.32
N SER A 12 7.33 0.61 2.02
CA SER A 12 8.78 0.48 2.08
C SER A 12 9.37 0.20 0.70
N VAL A 13 10.55 0.74 0.44
CA VAL A 13 11.32 0.44 -0.78
C VAL A 13 11.60 -1.07 -0.88
N ILE A 14 11.89 -1.72 0.25
CA ILE A 14 12.12 -3.16 0.33
C ILE A 14 10.88 -3.92 -0.14
N PHE A 15 9.68 -3.49 0.26
CA PHE A 15 8.43 -4.08 -0.20
C PHE A 15 8.28 -3.99 -1.73
N ALA A 16 8.62 -2.84 -2.33
CA ALA A 16 8.59 -2.68 -3.77
C ALA A 16 9.54 -3.66 -4.47
N PHE A 17 10.77 -3.84 -3.96
CA PHE A 17 11.73 -4.81 -4.48
C PHE A 17 11.22 -6.25 -4.36
N ILE A 18 10.68 -6.65 -3.20
CA ILE A 18 10.10 -7.98 -3.01
C ILE A 18 9.01 -8.26 -4.05
N LYS A 19 8.16 -7.28 -4.35
CA LYS A 19 7.05 -7.44 -5.31
C LYS A 19 7.50 -7.52 -6.76
N VAL A 20 8.66 -6.98 -7.12
CA VAL A 20 9.20 -7.05 -8.48
C VAL A 20 10.20 -8.18 -8.69
N LEU A 21 10.62 -8.85 -7.62
CA LEU A 21 11.59 -9.95 -7.68
C LEU A 21 11.22 -11.05 -8.68
N PRO A 22 9.95 -11.51 -8.82
CA PRO A 22 9.57 -12.47 -9.83
C PRO A 22 9.78 -11.96 -11.28
N LEU A 23 9.52 -10.66 -11.51
CA LEU A 23 9.75 -10.05 -12.84
C LEU A 23 11.23 -9.96 -13.17
N LEU A 24 12.07 -9.64 -12.18
CA LEU A 24 13.53 -9.63 -12.35
C LEU A 24 14.06 -11.04 -12.59
N ALA A 25 13.53 -12.04 -11.91
CA ALA A 25 13.90 -13.44 -12.17
C ALA A 25 13.54 -13.85 -13.60
N LEU A 26 12.35 -13.48 -14.11
CA LEU A 26 11.98 -13.70 -15.51
C LEU A 26 12.91 -12.96 -16.47
N ALA A 27 13.24 -11.70 -16.20
CA ALA A 27 14.17 -10.94 -17.03
C ALA A 27 15.54 -11.61 -17.14
N LEU A 28 16.08 -12.12 -16.02
CA LEU A 28 17.33 -12.85 -15.98
C LEU A 28 17.24 -14.19 -16.73
N THR A 29 16.12 -14.90 -16.61
CA THR A 29 15.89 -16.15 -17.36
C THR A 29 15.90 -15.90 -18.87
N PHE A 30 15.22 -14.85 -19.34
CA PHE A 30 15.22 -14.50 -20.75
C PHE A 30 16.59 -14.01 -21.23
N LEU A 31 17.34 -13.34 -20.39
CA LEU A 31 18.72 -12.93 -20.69
C LEU A 31 19.63 -14.17 -20.85
N PHE A 32 19.47 -15.16 -19.97
CA PHE A 32 20.18 -16.43 -20.08
C PHE A 32 19.81 -17.19 -21.36
N LEU A 33 18.52 -17.25 -21.72
CA LEU A 33 18.06 -17.85 -22.98
C LEU A 33 18.60 -17.11 -24.21
N ALA A 34 18.74 -15.78 -24.10
CA ALA A 34 19.35 -14.99 -25.19
C ALA A 34 20.80 -15.40 -25.45
N TRP A 35 21.53 -15.72 -24.39
CA TRP A 35 22.91 -16.22 -24.49
C TRP A 35 22.99 -17.60 -25.11
N GLN A 36 22.08 -18.51 -24.75
CA GLN A 36 22.15 -19.92 -25.13
C GLN A 36 21.48 -20.23 -26.50
N LEU A 37 20.39 -19.55 -26.81
CA LEU A 37 19.50 -19.92 -27.90
C LEU A 37 19.48 -18.88 -29.02
N SER A 38 19.10 -17.65 -28.73
CA SER A 38 18.93 -16.61 -29.75
C SER A 38 18.84 -15.20 -29.15
N ALA A 39 19.48 -14.24 -29.80
CA ALA A 39 19.45 -12.82 -29.40
C ALA A 39 18.04 -12.22 -29.32
N TYR A 40 17.04 -12.80 -30.00
CA TYR A 40 15.65 -12.31 -29.90
C TYR A 40 15.10 -12.28 -28.45
N PHE A 41 15.59 -13.15 -27.57
CA PHE A 41 15.17 -13.18 -26.17
C PHE A 41 15.61 -11.95 -25.37
N ILE A 42 16.55 -11.14 -25.87
CA ILE A 42 16.94 -9.86 -25.26
C ILE A 42 15.74 -8.92 -25.18
N VAL A 43 14.88 -8.89 -26.21
CA VAL A 43 13.70 -8.01 -26.24
C VAL A 43 12.76 -8.33 -25.08
N PHE A 44 12.53 -9.62 -24.79
CA PHE A 44 11.71 -10.02 -23.66
C PHE A 44 12.36 -9.67 -22.32
N SER A 45 13.67 -9.86 -22.18
CA SER A 45 14.41 -9.44 -20.97
C SER A 45 14.28 -7.94 -20.72
N LEU A 46 14.42 -7.11 -21.74
CA LEU A 46 14.24 -5.65 -21.65
C LEU A 46 12.79 -5.28 -21.28
N ALA A 47 11.80 -5.95 -21.87
CA ALA A 47 10.40 -5.72 -21.56
C ALA A 47 10.09 -6.03 -20.08
N PHE A 48 10.54 -7.17 -19.55
CA PHE A 48 10.34 -7.52 -18.13
C PHE A 48 11.09 -6.58 -17.19
N THR A 49 12.29 -6.14 -17.56
CA THR A 49 13.06 -5.14 -16.80
C THR A 49 12.32 -3.80 -16.76
N GLY A 50 11.78 -3.35 -17.89
CA GLY A 50 10.97 -2.14 -17.97
C GLY A 50 9.70 -2.21 -17.12
N LEU A 51 8.99 -3.36 -17.16
CA LEU A 51 7.82 -3.62 -16.33
C LEU A 51 8.17 -3.64 -14.83
N ALA A 52 9.29 -4.23 -14.45
CA ALA A 52 9.78 -4.25 -13.08
C ALA A 52 10.06 -2.82 -12.60
N TRP A 53 10.74 -2.01 -13.40
CA TRP A 53 11.02 -0.61 -13.10
C TRP A 53 9.73 0.21 -12.93
N TYR A 54 8.80 0.08 -13.86
CA TYR A 54 7.49 0.74 -13.77
C TYR A 54 6.75 0.36 -12.48
N ARG A 55 6.75 -0.93 -12.11
CA ARG A 55 6.12 -1.40 -10.86
C ARG A 55 6.76 -0.82 -9.62
N VAL A 56 8.09 -0.71 -9.56
CA VAL A 56 8.78 -0.06 -8.43
C VAL A 56 8.32 1.38 -8.29
N LEU A 57 8.33 2.14 -9.39
CA LEU A 57 7.87 3.54 -9.39
C LEU A 57 6.41 3.66 -8.96
N TYR A 58 5.55 2.77 -9.46
CA TYR A 58 4.13 2.76 -9.11
C TYR A 58 3.92 2.53 -7.62
N LEU A 59 4.60 1.52 -7.04
CA LEU A 59 4.49 1.24 -5.60
C LEU A 59 5.07 2.35 -4.72
N ARG A 60 6.11 3.03 -5.15
CA ARG A 60 6.69 4.17 -4.41
C ARG A 60 5.80 5.42 -4.40
N ASN A 61 4.90 5.53 -5.38
CA ASN A 61 3.94 6.65 -5.46
C ASN A 61 2.65 6.43 -4.64
N TYR A 62 2.56 5.31 -3.90
CA TYR A 62 1.52 5.16 -2.90
C TYR A 62 1.81 6.04 -1.69
N GLU A 63 0.81 6.75 -1.22
CA GLU A 63 0.87 7.54 -0.01
C GLU A 63 -0.41 7.31 0.80
N TYR A 64 -0.23 6.97 2.07
CA TYR A 64 -1.31 6.78 3.03
C TYR A 64 -1.27 7.94 4.03
N LEU A 65 -2.35 8.66 4.15
CA LEU A 65 -2.50 9.73 5.12
C LEU A 65 -3.59 9.31 6.11
N ILE A 66 -3.19 9.14 7.36
CA ILE A 66 -4.07 8.76 8.46
C ILE A 66 -4.33 10.01 9.28
N GLY A 67 -5.49 10.63 9.08
CA GLY A 67 -5.98 11.78 9.83
C GLY A 67 -6.77 11.39 11.07
N LYS A 68 -7.34 12.37 11.78
CA LYS A 68 -8.27 12.14 12.89
C LYS A 68 -9.65 11.71 12.40
N GLU A 69 -10.11 12.30 11.31
CA GLU A 69 -11.46 12.14 10.80
C GLU A 69 -11.53 11.19 9.59
N TYR A 70 -10.45 11.06 8.83
CA TYR A 70 -10.42 10.27 7.60
C TYR A 70 -9.08 9.59 7.36
N ILE A 71 -9.13 8.53 6.56
CA ILE A 71 -7.96 7.91 5.93
C ILE A 71 -8.01 8.25 4.45
N ARG A 72 -6.91 8.76 3.92
CA ARG A 72 -6.74 9.08 2.49
C ARG A 72 -5.64 8.21 1.90
N ILE A 73 -5.94 7.60 0.76
CA ILE A 73 -5.01 6.81 -0.03
C ILE A 73 -4.80 7.52 -1.36
N SER A 74 -3.57 7.88 -1.62
CA SER A 74 -3.15 8.47 -2.89
C SER A 74 -2.33 7.46 -3.65
N ARG A 75 -2.69 7.20 -4.91
CA ARG A 75 -1.99 6.24 -5.77
C ARG A 75 -1.95 6.70 -7.21
N GLY A 76 -0.91 6.28 -7.94
CA GLY A 76 -0.73 6.54 -9.37
C GLY A 76 0.45 7.42 -9.70
N ILE A 77 0.99 7.26 -10.93
CA ILE A 77 2.12 8.02 -11.46
C ILE A 77 1.59 9.11 -12.40
N PHE A 78 0.93 8.72 -13.49
CA PHE A 78 0.38 9.64 -14.49
C PHE A 78 -1.04 10.10 -14.15
N PHE A 79 -1.87 9.15 -13.68
CA PHE A 79 -3.23 9.44 -13.22
C PHE A 79 -3.27 9.21 -11.72
N LYS A 80 -3.41 10.28 -10.96
CA LYS A 80 -3.49 10.22 -9.51
C LYS A 80 -4.92 9.96 -9.09
N ARG A 81 -5.15 8.82 -8.42
CA ARG A 81 -6.41 8.51 -7.76
C ARG A 81 -6.26 8.73 -6.26
N ILE A 82 -7.24 9.42 -5.68
CA ILE A 82 -7.30 9.71 -4.25
C ILE A 82 -8.60 9.11 -3.74
N ASP A 83 -8.50 8.10 -2.91
CA ASP A 83 -9.63 7.50 -2.22
C ASP A 83 -9.60 7.99 -0.76
N GLN A 84 -10.74 8.41 -0.23
CA GLN A 84 -10.86 8.92 1.14
C GLN A 84 -12.02 8.21 1.81
N VAL A 85 -11.79 7.74 3.04
CA VAL A 85 -12.81 7.08 3.87
C VAL A 85 -12.78 7.67 5.27
N GLU A 86 -13.96 7.95 5.80
CA GLU A 86 -14.14 8.50 7.14
C GLU A 86 -13.82 7.45 8.22
N MET A 87 -13.13 7.87 9.29
CA MET A 87 -12.67 6.98 10.35
C MET A 87 -13.80 6.21 11.02
N TYR A 88 -14.95 6.85 11.28
CA TYR A 88 -16.07 6.18 11.94
C TYR A 88 -16.68 5.03 11.14
N ARG A 89 -16.46 4.99 9.80
CA ARG A 89 -16.93 3.93 8.92
C ARG A 89 -16.07 2.66 8.96
N ILE A 90 -14.89 2.71 9.57
CA ILE A 90 -13.99 1.55 9.68
C ILE A 90 -14.56 0.60 10.74
N LYS A 91 -14.79 -0.67 10.36
CA LYS A 91 -15.35 -1.71 11.24
C LYS A 91 -14.27 -2.59 11.84
N ASP A 92 -13.42 -3.14 10.98
CA ASP A 92 -12.44 -4.15 11.35
C ASP A 92 -11.09 -3.83 10.71
N TYR A 93 -10.02 -4.34 11.32
CA TYR A 93 -8.68 -4.30 10.80
C TYR A 93 -8.02 -5.68 10.92
N ILE A 94 -7.34 -6.10 9.86
CA ILE A 94 -6.63 -7.36 9.76
C ILE A 94 -5.19 -7.07 9.43
N ILE A 95 -4.27 -7.57 10.27
CA ILE A 95 -2.84 -7.48 10.02
C ILE A 95 -2.41 -8.78 9.37
N THR A 96 -1.69 -8.67 8.28
CA THR A 96 -1.12 -9.82 7.59
C THR A 96 0.39 -9.62 7.41
N GLN A 97 1.15 -10.60 7.83
CA GLN A 97 2.60 -10.63 7.64
C GLN A 97 2.98 -11.97 7.01
N SER A 98 3.35 -11.96 5.73
CA SER A 98 4.00 -13.13 5.13
C SER A 98 5.40 -13.32 5.73
N PHE A 99 5.96 -14.51 5.63
CA PHE A 99 7.30 -14.82 6.14
C PHE A 99 8.37 -13.80 5.71
N ILE A 100 8.35 -13.41 4.44
CA ILE A 100 9.28 -12.41 3.90
C ILE A 100 9.06 -11.04 4.55
N LEU A 101 7.80 -10.62 4.75
CA LEU A 101 7.49 -9.35 5.41
C LEU A 101 7.94 -9.34 6.88
N GLN A 102 7.86 -10.49 7.56
CA GLN A 102 8.35 -10.63 8.94
C GLN A 102 9.85 -10.41 9.03
N ILE A 103 10.66 -10.99 8.12
CA ILE A 103 12.12 -10.81 8.08
C ILE A 103 12.48 -9.33 7.96
N PHE A 104 11.75 -8.58 7.13
CA PHE A 104 12.01 -7.15 6.89
C PHE A 104 11.23 -6.22 7.82
N ARG A 105 10.55 -6.74 8.84
CA ARG A 105 9.71 -5.99 9.78
C ARG A 105 8.69 -5.09 9.08
N LEU A 106 8.04 -5.66 8.07
CA LEU A 106 6.98 -5.02 7.31
C LEU A 106 5.64 -5.69 7.61
N MET A 107 4.54 -4.99 7.36
CA MET A 107 3.20 -5.53 7.50
C MET A 107 2.26 -4.98 6.42
N ASP A 108 1.23 -5.74 6.13
CA ASP A 108 0.08 -5.33 5.34
C ASP A 108 -1.11 -5.20 6.30
N VAL A 109 -1.80 -4.06 6.27
CA VAL A 109 -3.00 -3.82 7.07
C VAL A 109 -4.20 -3.69 6.15
N THR A 110 -5.20 -4.51 6.39
CA THR A 110 -6.48 -4.46 5.68
C THR A 110 -7.54 -3.90 6.61
N LEU A 111 -8.11 -2.76 6.26
CA LEU A 111 -9.21 -2.13 6.96
C LEU A 111 -10.51 -2.45 6.23
N LYS A 112 -11.52 -2.92 6.95
CA LYS A 112 -12.87 -3.11 6.44
C LYS A 112 -13.72 -1.91 6.80
N SER A 113 -14.42 -1.37 5.81
CA SER A 113 -15.27 -0.18 5.94
C SER A 113 -16.72 -0.49 5.60
N THR A 114 -17.63 0.34 6.11
CA THR A 114 -19.03 0.38 5.65
C THR A 114 -19.25 1.28 4.44
N ASP A 115 -18.19 1.91 3.94
CA ASP A 115 -18.26 2.72 2.74
C ASP A 115 -18.53 1.85 1.51
N ILE A 116 -19.50 2.28 0.68
CA ILE A 116 -19.95 1.49 -0.48
C ILE A 116 -18.89 1.48 -1.57
N GLU A 117 -18.19 2.60 -1.79
CA GLU A 117 -17.19 2.72 -2.83
C GLU A 117 -15.85 2.09 -2.42
N ASN A 118 -15.53 2.14 -1.12
CA ASN A 118 -14.28 1.66 -0.56
C ASN A 118 -14.51 0.69 0.61
N PRO A 119 -15.12 -0.50 0.36
CA PRO A 119 -15.44 -1.46 1.43
C PRO A 119 -14.18 -2.07 2.05
N VAL A 120 -13.06 -2.07 1.32
CA VAL A 120 -11.78 -2.61 1.77
C VAL A 120 -10.64 -1.66 1.42
N ILE A 121 -9.92 -1.23 2.43
CA ILE A 121 -8.74 -0.37 2.33
C ILE A 121 -7.51 -1.19 2.67
N GLN A 122 -6.48 -1.13 1.83
CA GLN A 122 -5.24 -1.88 2.03
C GLN A 122 -4.04 -0.94 2.16
N LEU A 123 -3.41 -0.96 3.32
CA LEU A 123 -2.13 -0.32 3.59
C LEU A 123 -1.05 -1.39 3.45
N ARG A 124 -0.32 -1.39 2.35
CA ARG A 124 0.62 -2.47 2.02
C ARG A 124 2.06 -2.07 2.25
N GLY A 125 2.84 -3.02 2.79
CA GLY A 125 4.28 -2.89 2.91
C GLY A 125 4.72 -1.74 3.81
N ILE A 126 3.93 -1.41 4.83
CA ILE A 126 4.29 -0.41 5.83
C ILE A 126 5.22 -1.02 6.88
N SER A 127 6.07 -0.19 7.48
CA SER A 127 6.93 -0.62 8.57
C SER A 127 6.10 -1.08 9.77
N LEU A 128 6.56 -2.16 10.43
CA LEU A 128 5.96 -2.62 11.67
C LEU A 128 6.04 -1.50 12.71
N SER A 129 4.89 -1.03 13.17
CA SER A 129 4.76 0.07 14.13
C SER A 129 3.42 -0.03 14.87
N ASP A 130 3.26 0.73 15.94
CA ASP A 130 2.03 0.80 16.74
C ASP A 130 0.90 1.59 16.03
N ILE A 131 1.02 1.74 14.71
CA ILE A 131 0.05 2.51 13.90
C ILE A 131 -1.38 1.97 14.04
N ILE A 132 -1.51 0.68 14.31
CA ILE A 132 -2.82 0.03 14.48
C ILE A 132 -3.50 0.50 15.74
N GLU A 133 -2.76 0.64 16.85
CA GLU A 133 -3.26 1.20 18.09
C GLU A 133 -3.77 2.63 17.83
N THR A 134 -2.97 3.43 17.15
CA THR A 134 -3.36 4.80 16.77
C THR A 134 -4.61 4.84 15.87
N ILE A 135 -4.71 3.94 14.89
CA ILE A 135 -5.92 3.84 14.05
C ILE A 135 -7.12 3.47 14.90
N ARG A 136 -6.96 2.51 15.83
CA ARG A 136 -8.02 2.07 16.73
C ARG A 136 -8.54 3.20 17.61
N GLU A 137 -7.64 3.95 18.24
CA GLU A 137 -7.98 5.11 19.05
C GLU A 137 -8.76 6.16 18.24
N ARG A 138 -8.25 6.52 17.05
CA ARG A 138 -8.90 7.49 16.17
C ARG A 138 -10.27 7.04 15.68
N VAL A 139 -10.43 5.74 15.38
CA VAL A 139 -11.75 5.17 15.04
C VAL A 139 -12.73 5.28 16.20
N GLN A 140 -12.29 4.99 17.43
CA GLN A 140 -13.15 5.08 18.60
C GLN A 140 -13.58 6.53 18.87
N ASP A 141 -12.65 7.46 18.76
CA ASP A 141 -12.94 8.89 18.98
C ASP A 141 -13.85 9.45 17.89
N ALA A 142 -13.61 9.12 16.63
CA ALA A 142 -14.49 9.51 15.52
C ALA A 142 -15.93 8.98 15.69
N ARG A 143 -16.07 7.73 16.18
CA ARG A 143 -17.40 7.15 16.47
C ARG A 143 -18.12 7.85 17.61
N LYS A 144 -17.40 8.23 18.69
CA LYS A 144 -17.98 8.99 19.80
C LYS A 144 -18.52 10.34 19.32
N ILE A 145 -17.73 11.06 18.53
CA ILE A 145 -18.11 12.37 17.97
C ILE A 145 -19.34 12.23 17.06
N ASN A 146 -19.32 11.24 16.14
CA ASN A 146 -20.44 11.03 15.23
C ASN A 146 -21.74 10.69 15.99
N LYS A 147 -21.67 9.84 17.02
CA LYS A 147 -22.82 9.49 17.85
C LYS A 147 -23.41 10.70 18.58
N ILE A 148 -22.57 11.65 19.02
CA ILE A 148 -23.03 12.89 19.67
C ILE A 148 -23.76 13.79 18.67
N ILE A 149 -23.30 13.85 17.43
CA ILE A 149 -23.92 14.66 16.37
C ILE A 149 -25.29 14.09 15.96
N GLU A 150 -25.44 12.76 15.91
CA GLU A 150 -26.71 12.10 15.57
C GLU A 150 -27.79 12.21 16.67
N LEU A 151 -27.40 12.54 17.90
CA LEU A 151 -28.31 12.67 19.06
C LEU A 151 -28.79 14.10 19.31
N ASN A 152 -28.27 15.11 18.62
CA ASN A 152 -28.66 16.51 18.66
C ASN A 152 -29.41 16.93 17.40
#